data_40d001e8293580f038d1a28dea7abf47
#
_entry.id   40d001e8293580f038d1a28dea7abf47
#
_cell.length_a   1.000
_cell.length_b   1.000
_cell.length_c   1.000
_cell.angle_alpha   90.00
_cell.angle_beta   90.00
_cell.angle_gamma   90.00
#
_symmetry.space_group_name_H-M   'P 1'
#
loop_
_entity.id
_entity.type
_entity.pdbx_description
1 polymer ?
#
loop_
_entity_poly.entity_id
_entity_poly.type
_entity_poly.pdbx_seq_one_letter_code
_entity_poly.pdbx_strand_id
1 'polypeptide(L)'
;MIENILDASAVLAVLLNEKGRDKVERILDQSAISRVNVTETLTKLVEKGATISDAKKAFDELKLKIIEFDENQSLKSAELRPLTKHLGLSLGDRCCLALAILENLPAVTADRNWANLNLCKIEVIR
;
A
#
# COMPACT_ATOMS: atom_id res chain seq x y z
N MET A 1 -15.54 2.43 8.92
CA MET A 1 -14.54 3.50 9.08
C MET A 1 -13.17 2.99 8.68
N ILE A 2 -12.45 3.77 7.89
CA ILE A 2 -11.09 3.40 7.47
C ILE A 2 -10.10 3.73 8.58
N GLU A 3 -9.27 2.75 8.94
CA GLU A 3 -8.30 2.88 10.03
C GLU A 3 -6.86 2.59 9.59
N ASN A 4 -6.67 2.09 8.37
CA ASN A 4 -5.35 1.71 7.87
C ASN A 4 -5.21 2.02 6.39
N ILE A 5 -3.98 2.36 5.97
CA ILE A 5 -3.64 2.50 4.56
C ILE A 5 -2.66 1.37 4.22
N LEU A 6 -3.02 0.54 3.26
CA LEU A 6 -2.20 -0.60 2.85
C LEU A 6 -1.33 -0.21 1.65
N ASP A 7 -0.07 -0.65 1.64
CA ASP A 7 0.74 -0.57 0.43
C ASP A 7 0.53 -1.83 -0.41
N ALA A 8 1.13 -1.88 -1.60
CA ALA A 8 0.99 -3.02 -2.49
C ALA A 8 1.52 -4.32 -1.86
N SER A 9 2.62 -4.25 -1.10
CA SER A 9 3.21 -5.45 -0.49
C SER A 9 2.29 -6.11 0.52
N ALA A 10 1.55 -5.31 1.29
CA ALA A 10 0.58 -5.83 2.25
C ALA A 10 -0.57 -6.55 1.53
N VAL A 11 -1.09 -5.95 0.48
CA VAL A 11 -2.18 -6.54 -0.31
C VAL A 11 -1.70 -7.81 -1.01
N LEU A 12 -0.49 -7.80 -1.57
CA LEU A 12 0.08 -8.96 -2.23
C LEU A 12 0.30 -10.13 -1.27
N ALA A 13 0.57 -9.85 0.01
CA ALA A 13 0.68 -10.91 1.00
C ALA A 13 -0.61 -11.74 1.07
N VAL A 14 -1.76 -11.10 0.91
CA VAL A 14 -3.05 -11.81 0.86
C VAL A 14 -3.22 -12.54 -0.48
N LEU A 15 -3.02 -11.82 -1.58
CA LEU A 15 -3.28 -12.36 -2.92
C LEU A 15 -2.32 -13.48 -3.30
N LEU A 16 -1.08 -13.44 -2.82
CA LEU A 16 -0.05 -14.43 -3.13
C LEU A 16 0.23 -15.39 -1.97
N ASN A 17 -0.54 -15.31 -0.90
CA ASN A 17 -0.40 -16.17 0.27
C ASN A 17 1.02 -16.11 0.86
N GLU A 18 1.47 -14.89 1.15
CA GLU A 18 2.79 -14.66 1.72
C GLU A 18 2.71 -14.44 3.24
N LYS A 19 3.87 -14.47 3.89
CA LYS A 19 3.97 -14.26 5.35
C LYS A 19 3.37 -12.90 5.71
N GLY A 20 2.55 -12.89 6.76
CA GLY A 20 1.85 -11.69 7.22
C GLY A 20 0.41 -11.61 6.71
N ARG A 21 0.00 -12.53 5.85
CA ARG A 21 -1.34 -12.59 5.28
C ARG A 21 -2.43 -12.45 6.34
N ASP A 22 -2.33 -13.21 7.43
CA ASP A 22 -3.37 -13.24 8.46
C ASP A 22 -3.59 -11.88 9.10
N LYS A 23 -2.53 -11.11 9.29
CA LYS A 23 -2.63 -9.77 9.87
C LYS A 23 -3.40 -8.83 8.96
N VAL A 24 -3.16 -8.92 7.65
CA VAL A 24 -3.83 -8.06 6.68
C VAL A 24 -5.29 -8.47 6.52
N GLU A 25 -5.57 -9.77 6.47
CA GLU A 25 -6.94 -10.26 6.33
C GLU A 25 -7.85 -9.75 7.45
N ARG A 26 -7.33 -9.63 8.66
CA ARG A 26 -8.11 -9.16 9.81
C ARG A 26 -8.51 -7.70 9.70
N ILE A 27 -7.81 -6.90 8.90
CA ILE A 27 -8.04 -5.47 8.82
C ILE A 27 -8.56 -4.99 7.46
N LEU A 28 -8.82 -5.92 6.53
CA LEU A 28 -9.28 -5.53 5.18
C LEU A 28 -10.50 -4.61 5.21
N ASP A 29 -11.46 -4.90 6.08
CA ASP A 29 -12.71 -4.12 6.17
C ASP A 29 -12.48 -2.69 6.66
N GLN A 30 -11.37 -2.41 7.34
CA GLN A 30 -11.04 -1.09 7.84
C GLN A 30 -9.86 -0.47 7.10
N SER A 31 -9.60 -0.91 5.88
CA SER A 31 -8.41 -0.49 5.15
C SER A 31 -8.74 0.15 3.82
N ALA A 32 -7.88 1.05 3.40
CA ALA A 32 -7.93 1.68 2.09
C ALA A 32 -6.57 1.57 1.41
N ILE A 33 -6.55 1.81 0.12
CA ILE A 33 -5.33 1.73 -0.67
C ILE A 33 -5.32 2.89 -1.68
N SER A 34 -4.15 3.46 -1.91
CA SER A 34 -3.96 4.47 -2.96
C SER A 34 -4.14 3.83 -4.34
N ARG A 35 -4.76 4.58 -5.26
CA ARG A 35 -4.88 4.13 -6.65
C ARG A 35 -3.53 3.73 -7.25
N VAL A 36 -2.46 4.43 -6.90
CA VAL A 36 -1.11 4.10 -7.38
C VAL A 36 -0.71 2.69 -6.93
N ASN A 37 -1.00 2.36 -5.66
CA ASN A 37 -0.66 1.03 -5.13
C ASN A 37 -1.57 -0.07 -5.69
N VAL A 38 -2.77 0.26 -6.14
CA VAL A 38 -3.61 -0.68 -6.91
C VAL A 38 -2.89 -1.06 -8.19
N THR A 39 -2.35 -0.07 -8.91
CA THR A 39 -1.61 -0.31 -10.15
C THR A 39 -0.41 -1.21 -9.90
N GLU A 40 0.35 -0.96 -8.83
CA GLU A 40 1.49 -1.80 -8.48
C GLU A 40 1.06 -3.24 -8.19
N THR A 41 -0.03 -3.40 -7.45
CA THR A 41 -0.56 -4.72 -7.11
C THR A 41 -0.94 -5.49 -8.37
N LEU A 42 -1.71 -4.85 -9.26
CA LEU A 42 -2.12 -5.47 -10.51
C LEU A 42 -0.92 -5.81 -11.40
N THR A 43 0.06 -4.88 -11.47
CA THR A 43 1.28 -5.09 -12.23
C THR A 43 2.02 -6.36 -11.77
N LYS A 44 2.15 -6.53 -10.47
CA LYS A 44 2.85 -7.70 -9.91
C LYS A 44 2.11 -8.99 -10.26
N LEU A 45 0.78 -8.99 -10.20
CA LEU A 45 -0.01 -10.17 -10.56
C LEU A 45 0.16 -10.52 -12.04
N VAL A 46 0.16 -9.51 -12.91
CA VAL A 46 0.38 -9.71 -14.34
C VAL A 46 1.78 -10.24 -14.62
N GLU A 47 2.79 -9.70 -13.93
CA GLU A 47 4.16 -10.20 -14.06
C GLU A 47 4.27 -11.67 -13.67
N LYS A 48 3.44 -12.15 -12.77
CA LYS A 48 3.41 -13.55 -12.33
C LYS A 48 2.53 -14.44 -13.22
N GLY A 49 2.00 -13.89 -14.30
CA GLY A 49 1.28 -14.67 -15.30
C GLY A 49 -0.23 -14.49 -15.34
N ALA A 50 -0.81 -13.69 -14.46
CA ALA A 50 -2.24 -13.44 -14.50
C ALA A 50 -2.61 -12.55 -15.68
N THR A 51 -3.80 -12.76 -16.25
CA THR A 51 -4.36 -11.78 -17.19
C THR A 51 -4.79 -10.56 -16.37
N ILE A 52 -4.89 -9.40 -17.01
CA ILE A 52 -5.36 -8.22 -16.32
C ILE A 52 -6.79 -8.42 -15.80
N SER A 53 -7.62 -9.14 -16.54
CA SER A 53 -8.98 -9.45 -16.12
C SER A 53 -9.00 -10.28 -14.83
N ASP A 54 -8.18 -11.32 -14.76
CA ASP A 54 -8.10 -12.18 -13.57
C ASP A 54 -7.48 -11.42 -12.39
N ALA A 55 -6.45 -10.61 -12.64
CA ALA A 55 -5.83 -9.80 -11.60
C ALA A 55 -6.84 -8.84 -10.99
N LYS A 56 -7.62 -8.15 -11.84
CA LYS A 56 -8.66 -7.23 -11.38
C LYS A 56 -9.72 -7.96 -10.56
N LYS A 57 -10.16 -9.11 -11.02
CA LYS A 57 -11.17 -9.90 -10.31
C LYS A 57 -10.68 -10.29 -8.91
N ALA A 58 -9.45 -10.78 -8.82
CA ALA A 58 -8.87 -11.16 -7.53
C ALA A 58 -8.75 -9.97 -6.59
N PHE A 59 -8.31 -8.82 -7.11
CA PHE A 59 -8.21 -7.60 -6.33
C PHE A 59 -9.58 -7.13 -5.84
N ASP A 60 -10.56 -7.10 -6.73
CA ASP A 60 -11.91 -6.61 -6.40
C ASP A 60 -12.57 -7.44 -5.30
N GLU A 61 -12.26 -8.72 -5.21
CA GLU A 61 -12.81 -9.59 -4.18
C GLU A 61 -12.38 -9.19 -2.76
N LEU A 62 -11.29 -8.44 -2.62
CA LEU A 62 -10.85 -7.95 -1.32
C LEU A 62 -11.73 -6.82 -0.80
N LYS A 63 -12.49 -6.17 -1.68
CA LYS A 63 -13.41 -5.08 -1.35
C LYS A 63 -12.74 -3.93 -0.60
N LEU A 64 -11.49 -3.64 -0.95
CA LEU A 64 -10.77 -2.52 -0.37
C LEU A 64 -11.33 -1.20 -0.89
N LYS A 65 -11.36 -0.21 -0.01
CA LYS A 65 -11.66 1.15 -0.45
C LYS A 65 -10.45 1.69 -1.20
N ILE A 66 -10.69 2.19 -2.42
CA ILE A 66 -9.64 2.79 -3.22
C ILE A 66 -9.76 4.30 -3.10
N ILE A 67 -8.65 4.96 -2.79
CA ILE A 67 -8.60 6.42 -2.72
C ILE A 67 -7.84 6.92 -3.95
N GLU A 68 -8.52 7.72 -4.76
CA GLU A 68 -7.95 8.23 -6.00
C GLU A 68 -6.81 9.20 -5.71
N PHE A 69 -5.83 9.20 -6.60
CA PHE A 69 -4.62 10.01 -6.44
C PHE A 69 -4.91 11.45 -6.89
N ASP A 70 -4.77 12.40 -5.96
CA ASP A 70 -5.07 13.80 -6.23
C ASP A 70 -3.83 14.70 -6.11
N GLU A 71 -4.01 16.00 -6.30
CA GLU A 71 -2.91 16.96 -6.25
C GLU A 71 -2.22 16.97 -4.89
N ASN A 72 -3.00 16.93 -3.80
CA ASN A 72 -2.43 16.95 -2.45
C ASN A 72 -1.53 15.74 -2.22
N GLN A 73 -1.95 14.57 -2.65
CA GLN A 73 -1.15 13.37 -2.57
C GLN A 73 0.11 13.47 -3.43
N SER A 74 -0.02 14.06 -4.61
CA SER A 74 1.12 14.26 -5.51
C SER A 74 2.19 15.14 -4.86
N LEU A 75 1.78 16.28 -4.31
CA LEU A 75 2.71 17.20 -3.65
C LEU A 75 3.37 16.57 -2.43
N LYS A 76 2.59 15.88 -1.61
CA LYS A 76 3.13 15.20 -0.42
C LYS A 76 4.10 14.09 -0.81
N SER A 77 3.77 13.30 -1.82
CA SER A 77 4.64 12.22 -2.30
C SER A 77 5.99 12.76 -2.78
N ALA A 78 5.97 13.89 -3.50
CA ALA A 78 7.20 14.54 -3.97
C ALA A 78 8.01 15.08 -2.79
N GLU A 79 7.35 15.71 -1.83
CA GLU A 79 7.98 16.26 -0.63
C GLU A 79 8.71 15.19 0.20
N LEU A 80 8.21 13.96 0.17
CA LEU A 80 8.80 12.85 0.93
C LEU A 80 10.11 12.34 0.32
N ARG A 81 10.45 12.69 -0.92
CA ARG A 81 11.63 12.14 -1.58
C ARG A 81 12.93 12.35 -0.79
N PRO A 82 13.27 13.58 -0.36
CA PRO A 82 14.49 13.77 0.41
C PRO A 82 14.52 12.98 1.71
N LEU A 83 13.36 12.78 2.34
CA LEU A 83 13.25 12.11 3.64
C LEU A 83 13.34 10.60 3.54
N THR A 84 13.15 10.02 2.35
CA THR A 84 13.10 8.59 2.14
C THR A 84 14.15 8.07 1.17
N LYS A 85 14.94 8.97 0.57
CA LYS A 85 15.94 8.61 -0.43
C LYS A 85 16.97 7.60 0.10
N HIS A 86 17.38 7.76 1.33
CA HIS A 86 18.39 6.89 1.95
C HIS A 86 17.90 5.44 2.09
N LEU A 87 16.62 5.22 2.10
CA LEU A 87 16.03 3.87 2.15
C LEU A 87 15.67 3.36 0.75
N GLY A 88 15.86 4.18 -0.29
CA GLY A 88 15.54 3.80 -1.65
C GLY A 88 14.06 3.59 -1.91
N LEU A 89 13.19 4.26 -1.18
CA LEU A 89 11.75 4.09 -1.35
C LEU A 89 11.30 4.55 -2.74
N SER A 90 10.47 3.73 -3.37
CA SER A 90 9.94 4.00 -4.71
C SER A 90 8.86 5.06 -4.67
N LEU A 91 8.43 5.50 -5.85
CA LEU A 91 7.28 6.41 -5.97
C LEU A 91 6.04 5.80 -5.31
N GLY A 92 5.77 4.52 -5.57
CA GLY A 92 4.62 3.84 -4.97
C GLY A 92 4.68 3.81 -3.45
N ASP A 93 5.85 3.55 -2.89
CA ASP A 93 6.06 3.59 -1.44
C ASP A 93 5.71 4.96 -0.88
N ARG A 94 6.21 6.01 -1.54
CA ARG A 94 5.96 7.39 -1.10
C ARG A 94 4.49 7.77 -1.25
N CYS A 95 3.80 7.26 -2.27
CA CYS A 95 2.38 7.51 -2.44
C CYS A 95 1.56 6.90 -1.30
N CYS A 96 1.92 5.70 -0.85
CA CYS A 96 1.27 5.08 0.29
C CYS A 96 1.49 5.91 1.56
N LEU A 97 2.74 6.29 1.81
CA LEU A 97 3.08 7.10 2.99
C LEU A 97 2.38 8.46 2.95
N ALA A 98 2.35 9.09 1.78
CA ALA A 98 1.69 10.38 1.62
C ALA A 98 0.21 10.30 1.99
N LEU A 99 -0.46 9.27 1.50
CA LEU A 99 -1.88 9.06 1.81
C LEU A 99 -2.08 8.83 3.31
N ALA A 100 -1.25 7.98 3.92
CA ALA A 100 -1.32 7.71 5.35
C ALA A 100 -1.14 9.00 6.17
N ILE A 101 -0.18 9.83 5.81
CA ILE A 101 0.07 11.10 6.48
C ILE A 101 -1.13 12.03 6.34
N LEU A 102 -1.64 12.21 5.12
CA LEU A 102 -2.76 13.11 4.84
C LEU A 102 -4.04 12.68 5.54
N GLU A 103 -4.25 11.37 5.67
CA GLU A 103 -5.43 10.82 6.34
C GLU A 103 -5.21 10.65 7.85
N ASN A 104 -3.99 10.86 8.32
CA ASN A 104 -3.60 10.66 9.72
C ASN A 104 -3.89 9.22 10.18
N LEU A 105 -3.49 8.26 9.35
CA LEU A 105 -3.70 6.83 9.60
C LEU A 105 -2.37 6.08 9.49
N PRO A 106 -2.28 4.90 10.13
CA PRO A 106 -1.08 4.08 9.98
C PRO A 106 -0.95 3.52 8.57
N ALA A 107 0.29 3.39 8.12
CA ALA A 107 0.64 2.71 6.89
C ALA A 107 1.01 1.27 7.22
N VAL A 108 0.47 0.31 6.48
CA VAL A 108 0.70 -1.13 6.68
C VAL A 108 1.49 -1.65 5.49
N THR A 109 2.62 -2.27 5.76
CA THR A 109 3.57 -2.72 4.73
C THR A 109 4.22 -4.04 5.12
N ALA A 110 4.73 -4.76 4.14
CA ALA A 110 5.59 -5.93 4.38
C ALA A 110 7.08 -5.55 4.39
N ASP A 111 7.42 -4.31 4.06
CA ASP A 111 8.81 -3.86 3.95
C ASP A 111 9.35 -3.38 5.29
N ARG A 112 10.28 -4.15 5.86
CA ARG A 112 10.89 -3.83 7.15
C ARG A 112 11.70 -2.54 7.15
N ASN A 113 12.11 -2.07 5.97
CA ASN A 113 12.86 -0.82 5.87
C ASN A 113 12.06 0.40 6.32
N TRP A 114 10.73 0.28 6.36
CA TRP A 114 9.89 1.39 6.82
C TRP A 114 9.81 1.49 8.34
N ALA A 115 10.24 0.46 9.07
CA ALA A 115 10.03 0.39 10.52
C ALA A 115 10.56 1.58 11.31
N ASN A 116 11.63 2.22 10.81
CA ASN A 116 12.27 3.34 11.51
C ASN A 116 11.88 4.72 10.96
N LEU A 117 10.88 4.78 10.08
CA LEU A 117 10.40 6.06 9.57
C LEU A 117 9.53 6.76 10.62
N ASN A 118 9.80 8.04 10.85
CA ASN A 118 9.05 8.87 11.80
C ASN A 118 8.06 9.80 11.10
N LEU A 119 7.49 9.35 9.98
CA LEU A 119 6.59 10.16 9.17
C LEU A 119 5.12 9.95 9.53
N CYS A 120 4.80 8.73 9.92
CA CYS A 120 3.48 8.32 10.39
C CYS A 120 3.67 7.01 11.15
N LYS A 121 2.59 6.50 11.74
CA LYS A 121 2.66 5.19 12.35
C LYS A 121 2.84 4.14 11.26
N ILE A 122 3.82 3.26 11.43
CA ILE A 122 4.13 2.19 10.48
C ILE A 122 3.83 0.85 11.15
N GLU A 123 3.13 -0.02 10.43
CA GLU A 123 2.88 -1.38 10.89
C GLU A 123 3.46 -2.35 9.87
N VAL A 124 4.49 -3.09 10.28
CA VAL A 124 5.13 -4.08 9.42
C VAL A 124 4.54 -5.44 9.71
N ILE A 125 4.06 -6.12 8.67
CA ILE A 125 3.29 -7.37 8.86
C ILE A 125 4.13 -8.62 9.00
N ARG A 126 5.45 -8.56 8.74
CA ARG A 126 6.31 -9.74 8.84
C ARG A 126 7.74 -9.46 9.20
#